data_a1889873e70e60df0582d45c08b48ec5
#
_entry.id   a1889873e70e60df0582d45c08b48ec5
#
_cell.length_a   1.000
_cell.length_b   1.000
_cell.length_c   1.000
_cell.angle_alpha   90.00
_cell.angle_beta   90.00
_cell.angle_gamma   90.00
#
_symmetry.space_group_name_H-M   'P 1'
#
loop_
_entity.id
_entity.type
_entity.pdbx_description
1 polymer ?
#
loop_
_entity_poly.entity_id
_entity_poly.type
_entity_poly.pdbx_seq_one_letter_code
_entity_poly.pdbx_strand_id
1 'polypeptide(L)'
;MDILSEIKEKREIQLEKEKKVYKRPSFRDALKQEGLKIIGEIKRASPSKGKIADNSFNLLNQAKHYVENGVAVFSILTEEEYFKGDNEFIKTVSKNFPHIPILRKDFIYTPFQVAHAKFLGASAILLIVRMLNDEELHTLHRLAHELELDVLVEIHDKSELERALKILDLQILGINNRNLNTFNTDIKTTGELIKFIPEEILKNIVLVSESGFLSKDDFKYAENLNVDALLIGEALMKGLIF
;
A
#
# COMPACT_ATOMS: atom_id res chain seq x y z
N MET A 1 -5.09 14.25 -46.31
CA MET A 1 -5.31 13.54 -45.01
C MET A 1 -6.75 13.82 -44.60
N ASP A 2 -7.47 12.81 -44.22
CA ASP A 2 -8.86 12.97 -43.78
C ASP A 2 -8.87 13.73 -42.44
N ILE A 3 -9.86 14.62 -42.25
CA ILE A 3 -10.00 15.45 -41.06
C ILE A 3 -10.03 14.63 -39.76
N LEU A 4 -10.59 13.42 -39.78
CA LEU A 4 -10.62 12.54 -38.63
C LEU A 4 -9.23 12.03 -38.26
N SER A 5 -8.37 11.76 -39.24
CA SER A 5 -6.97 11.39 -39.04
C SER A 5 -6.18 12.53 -38.39
N GLU A 6 -6.39 13.76 -38.84
CA GLU A 6 -5.77 14.95 -38.26
C GLU A 6 -6.25 15.20 -36.81
N ILE A 7 -7.55 15.05 -36.57
CA ILE A 7 -8.12 15.17 -35.21
C ILE A 7 -7.55 14.11 -34.29
N LYS A 8 -7.44 12.87 -34.75
CA LYS A 8 -6.88 11.76 -33.98
C LYS A 8 -5.44 12.04 -33.55
N GLU A 9 -4.58 12.47 -34.49
CA GLU A 9 -3.17 12.80 -34.19
C GLU A 9 -3.06 13.91 -33.11
N LYS A 10 -3.82 15.00 -33.28
CA LYS A 10 -3.86 16.09 -32.30
C LYS A 10 -4.40 15.63 -30.94
N ARG A 11 -5.40 14.74 -30.95
CA ARG A 11 -5.99 14.19 -29.72
C ARG A 11 -5.03 13.26 -28.99
N GLU A 12 -4.22 12.47 -29.69
CA GLU A 12 -3.17 11.63 -29.10
C GLU A 12 -2.16 12.48 -28.31
N ILE A 13 -1.72 13.61 -28.87
CA ILE A 13 -0.82 14.55 -28.16
C ILE A 13 -1.48 15.12 -26.89
N GLN A 14 -2.77 15.44 -26.97
CA GLN A 14 -3.52 15.93 -25.80
C GLN A 14 -3.67 14.85 -24.72
N LEU A 15 -3.98 13.61 -25.13
CA LEU A 15 -4.10 12.47 -24.21
C LEU A 15 -2.81 12.19 -23.44
N GLU A 16 -1.66 12.29 -24.12
CA GLU A 16 -0.37 12.12 -23.44
C GLU A 16 -0.11 13.22 -22.38
N LYS A 17 -0.57 14.44 -22.60
CA LYS A 17 -0.52 15.50 -21.58
C LYS A 17 -1.47 15.23 -20.42
N GLU A 18 -2.69 14.76 -20.72
CA GLU A 18 -3.69 14.39 -19.72
C GLU A 18 -3.19 13.23 -18.84
N LYS A 19 -2.61 12.18 -19.44
CA LYS A 19 -2.02 11.04 -18.71
C LYS A 19 -0.94 11.48 -17.72
N LYS A 20 -0.09 12.45 -18.09
CA LYS A 20 0.98 12.96 -17.22
C LYS A 20 0.46 13.55 -15.90
N VAL A 21 -0.75 14.12 -15.90
CA VAL A 21 -1.38 14.68 -14.70
C VAL A 21 -1.71 13.59 -13.68
N TYR A 22 -2.02 12.38 -14.15
CA TYR A 22 -2.37 11.22 -13.31
C TYR A 22 -1.18 10.28 -13.04
N LYS A 23 0.00 10.58 -13.61
CA LYS A 23 1.19 9.76 -13.36
C LYS A 23 1.68 10.01 -11.95
N ARG A 24 1.72 8.95 -11.16
CA ARG A 24 2.24 8.98 -9.79
C ARG A 24 3.60 8.27 -9.72
N PRO A 25 4.46 8.59 -8.75
CA PRO A 25 5.67 7.81 -8.52
C PRO A 25 5.31 6.38 -8.16
N SER A 26 6.13 5.42 -8.60
CA SER A 26 5.92 4.00 -8.31
C SER A 26 6.09 3.71 -6.81
N PHE A 27 5.11 3.03 -6.24
CA PHE A 27 5.15 2.57 -4.87
C PHE A 27 6.20 1.47 -4.71
N ARG A 28 6.25 0.53 -5.67
CA ARG A 28 7.22 -0.55 -5.71
C ARG A 28 8.66 -0.03 -5.77
N ASP A 29 8.95 0.90 -6.69
CA ASP A 29 10.31 1.41 -6.88
C ASP A 29 10.81 2.17 -5.66
N ALA A 30 9.93 2.88 -4.96
CA ALA A 30 10.28 3.55 -3.72
C ALA A 30 10.65 2.57 -2.59
N LEU A 31 10.03 1.38 -2.58
CA LEU A 31 10.32 0.33 -1.59
C LEU A 31 11.56 -0.50 -1.94
N LYS A 32 11.94 -0.58 -3.23
CA LYS A 32 13.13 -1.33 -3.69
C LYS A 32 14.46 -0.61 -3.46
N GLN A 33 14.46 0.60 -2.96
CA GLN A 33 15.69 1.32 -2.65
C GLN A 33 16.46 0.60 -1.52
N GLU A 34 17.77 0.81 -1.45
CA GLU A 34 18.65 0.19 -0.44
C GLU A 34 18.20 0.49 0.99
N GLY A 35 18.25 -0.53 1.86
CA GLY A 35 17.89 -0.48 3.28
C GLY A 35 16.40 -0.61 3.54
N LEU A 36 16.04 -0.96 4.79
CA LEU A 36 14.68 -1.15 5.24
C LEU A 36 13.85 0.13 5.10
N LYS A 37 12.73 0.06 4.38
CA LYS A 37 11.83 1.21 4.14
C LYS A 37 10.67 1.23 5.11
N ILE A 38 10.17 2.44 5.37
CA ILE A 38 8.97 2.63 6.19
C ILE A 38 7.82 3.09 5.30
N ILE A 39 6.72 2.35 5.38
CA ILE A 39 5.40 2.73 4.88
C ILE A 39 4.66 3.38 6.04
N GLY A 40 4.51 4.70 6.02
CA GLY A 40 3.85 5.45 7.07
C GLY A 40 2.33 5.42 6.92
N GLU A 41 1.65 4.73 7.84
CA GLU A 41 0.20 4.65 7.80
C GLU A 41 -0.45 5.83 8.52
N ILE A 42 -1.31 6.54 7.81
CA ILE A 42 -2.14 7.64 8.33
C ILE A 42 -3.56 7.12 8.55
N LYS A 43 -4.00 7.09 9.80
CA LYS A 43 -5.34 6.64 10.19
C LYS A 43 -5.84 7.40 11.43
N ARG A 44 -7.14 7.60 11.54
CA ARG A 44 -7.77 8.31 12.67
C ARG A 44 -8.30 7.37 13.75
N ALA A 45 -8.62 6.14 13.37
CA ALA A 45 -9.15 5.11 14.26
C ALA A 45 -8.78 3.70 13.78
N SER A 46 -9.02 2.70 14.59
CA SER A 46 -9.00 1.29 14.18
C SER A 46 -9.95 0.45 15.05
N PRO A 47 -10.47 -0.69 14.54
CA PRO A 47 -11.35 -1.58 15.32
C PRO A 47 -10.72 -2.07 16.62
N SER A 48 -9.41 -2.32 16.64
CA SER A 48 -8.68 -2.86 17.79
C SER A 48 -8.31 -1.82 18.86
N LYS A 49 -8.24 -0.52 18.50
CA LYS A 49 -7.75 0.55 19.39
C LYS A 49 -8.74 1.71 19.55
N GLY A 50 -9.86 1.69 18.82
CA GLY A 50 -10.79 2.80 18.79
C GLY A 50 -10.17 4.06 18.16
N LYS A 51 -10.51 5.24 18.70
CA LYS A 51 -10.00 6.54 18.23
C LYS A 51 -8.50 6.66 18.55
N ILE A 52 -7.68 6.89 17.53
CA ILE A 52 -6.21 7.05 17.63
C ILE A 52 -5.84 8.53 17.53
N ALA A 53 -6.40 9.23 16.54
CA ALA A 53 -6.19 10.65 16.35
C ALA A 53 -7.16 11.47 17.23
N ASP A 54 -6.66 12.50 17.87
CA ASP A 54 -7.45 13.42 18.64
C ASP A 54 -8.11 14.51 17.75
N ASN A 55 -8.74 15.50 18.39
CA ASN A 55 -9.42 16.59 17.67
C ASN A 55 -8.45 17.59 17.03
N SER A 56 -7.16 17.56 17.37
CA SER A 56 -6.10 18.37 16.79
C SER A 56 -5.47 17.76 15.55
N PHE A 57 -5.89 16.55 15.14
CA PHE A 57 -5.33 15.86 13.98
C PHE A 57 -5.39 16.73 12.73
N ASN A 58 -4.23 16.94 12.14
CA ASN A 58 -4.06 17.60 10.86
C ASN A 58 -3.34 16.67 9.89
N LEU A 59 -4.02 16.30 8.82
CA LEU A 59 -3.53 15.36 7.81
C LEU A 59 -2.19 15.79 7.20
N LEU A 60 -2.07 17.06 6.81
CA LEU A 60 -0.87 17.57 6.14
C LEU A 60 0.32 17.70 7.10
N ASN A 61 0.06 18.08 8.35
CA ASN A 61 1.10 18.12 9.37
C ASN A 61 1.62 16.70 9.66
N GLN A 62 0.73 15.72 9.73
CA GLN A 62 1.13 14.32 9.91
C GLN A 62 1.94 13.81 8.74
N ALA A 63 1.49 14.06 7.49
CA ALA A 63 2.23 13.68 6.30
C ALA A 63 3.61 14.36 6.24
N LYS A 64 3.69 15.66 6.56
CA LYS A 64 4.95 16.40 6.64
C LYS A 64 5.90 15.80 7.67
N HIS A 65 5.41 15.51 8.88
CA HIS A 65 6.18 14.87 9.93
C HIS A 65 6.75 13.51 9.47
N TYR A 66 5.97 12.72 8.74
CA TYR A 66 6.45 11.44 8.19
C TYR A 66 7.59 11.62 7.18
N VAL A 67 7.47 12.60 6.27
CA VAL A 67 8.54 12.90 5.30
C VAL A 67 9.83 13.36 6.01
N GLU A 68 9.71 14.24 7.00
CA GLU A 68 10.85 14.75 7.79
C GLU A 68 11.58 13.63 8.56
N ASN A 69 10.88 12.53 8.84
CA ASN A 69 11.43 11.34 9.51
C ASN A 69 11.72 10.17 8.56
N GLY A 70 11.85 10.43 7.26
CA GLY A 70 12.36 9.45 6.30
C GLY A 70 11.35 8.37 5.89
N VAL A 71 10.05 8.59 6.08
CA VAL A 71 9.02 7.69 5.55
C VAL A 71 9.08 7.71 4.02
N ALA A 72 9.23 6.53 3.41
CA ALA A 72 9.43 6.39 1.98
C ALA A 72 8.13 6.54 1.17
N VAL A 73 7.02 6.04 1.71
CA VAL A 73 5.70 6.04 1.07
C VAL A 73 4.60 6.18 2.12
N PHE A 74 3.44 6.67 1.71
CA PHE A 74 2.28 6.75 2.60
C PHE A 74 1.30 5.61 2.38
N SER A 75 0.71 5.14 3.48
CA SER A 75 -0.50 4.29 3.49
C SER A 75 -1.64 5.11 4.08
N ILE A 76 -2.69 5.38 3.29
CA ILE A 76 -3.78 6.25 3.71
C ILE A 76 -5.07 5.46 3.79
N LEU A 77 -5.65 5.39 5.00
CA LEU A 77 -6.94 4.74 5.24
C LEU A 77 -8.06 5.59 4.63
N THR A 78 -8.91 4.95 3.81
CA THR A 78 -10.08 5.61 3.17
C THR A 78 -11.41 5.03 3.64
N GLU A 79 -11.40 3.94 4.39
CA GLU A 79 -12.61 3.36 4.97
C GLU A 79 -13.16 4.27 6.10
N GLU A 80 -14.43 4.66 5.97
CA GLU A 80 -15.05 5.74 6.76
C GLU A 80 -15.59 5.26 8.10
N GLU A 81 -16.16 4.06 8.16
CA GLU A 81 -16.92 3.58 9.33
C GLU A 81 -16.01 3.21 10.50
N TYR A 82 -15.03 2.34 10.25
CA TYR A 82 -14.17 1.76 11.29
C TYR A 82 -12.86 2.51 11.47
N PHE A 83 -12.28 3.04 10.39
CA PHE A 83 -10.98 3.71 10.41
C PHE A 83 -11.08 5.23 10.40
N LYS A 84 -12.30 5.78 10.23
CA LYS A 84 -12.56 7.22 10.11
C LYS A 84 -11.72 7.86 9.00
N GLY A 85 -11.51 7.08 7.92
CA GLY A 85 -10.83 7.51 6.72
C GLY A 85 -11.68 8.42 5.86
N ASP A 86 -11.11 8.89 4.75
CA ASP A 86 -11.80 9.69 3.75
C ASP A 86 -11.03 9.63 2.42
N ASN A 87 -11.74 9.51 1.32
CA ASN A 87 -11.16 9.53 -0.02
C ASN A 87 -10.46 10.88 -0.32
N GLU A 88 -10.93 11.98 0.24
CA GLU A 88 -10.31 13.30 0.09
C GLU A 88 -8.90 13.37 0.72
N PHE A 89 -8.56 12.46 1.63
CA PHE A 89 -7.21 12.40 2.20
C PHE A 89 -6.18 12.07 1.13
N ILE A 90 -6.46 11.11 0.23
CA ILE A 90 -5.55 10.77 -0.87
C ILE A 90 -5.38 11.97 -1.80
N LYS A 91 -6.46 12.63 -2.23
CA LYS A 91 -6.39 13.80 -3.11
C LYS A 91 -5.58 14.93 -2.47
N THR A 92 -5.84 15.21 -1.20
CA THR A 92 -5.15 16.27 -0.47
C THR A 92 -3.66 15.98 -0.35
N VAL A 93 -3.29 14.76 0.06
CA VAL A 93 -1.88 14.37 0.23
C VAL A 93 -1.17 14.28 -1.12
N SER A 94 -1.80 13.69 -2.14
CA SER A 94 -1.20 13.57 -3.48
C SER A 94 -0.88 14.91 -4.12
N LYS A 95 -1.68 15.93 -3.86
CA LYS A 95 -1.46 17.29 -4.34
C LYS A 95 -0.31 18.00 -3.61
N ASN A 96 -0.19 17.80 -2.29
CA ASN A 96 0.80 18.49 -1.47
C ASN A 96 2.15 17.76 -1.41
N PHE A 97 2.16 16.44 -1.64
CA PHE A 97 3.35 15.58 -1.66
C PHE A 97 3.41 14.77 -2.97
N PRO A 98 3.55 15.45 -4.14
CA PRO A 98 3.45 14.79 -5.45
C PRO A 98 4.56 13.74 -5.70
N HIS A 99 5.66 13.82 -4.96
CA HIS A 99 6.82 12.92 -5.10
C HIS A 99 6.76 11.70 -4.19
N ILE A 100 5.81 11.66 -3.24
CA ILE A 100 5.66 10.53 -2.33
C ILE A 100 4.58 9.59 -2.85
N PRO A 101 4.89 8.29 -3.08
CA PRO A 101 3.88 7.31 -3.47
C PRO A 101 2.85 7.10 -2.37
N ILE A 102 1.61 6.81 -2.76
CA ILE A 102 0.47 6.63 -1.85
C ILE A 102 -0.19 5.28 -2.10
N LEU A 103 -0.27 4.45 -1.08
CA LEU A 103 -1.12 3.27 -1.02
C LEU A 103 -2.53 3.69 -0.56
N ARG A 104 -3.56 3.41 -1.36
CA ARG A 104 -4.94 3.41 -0.88
C ARG A 104 -5.16 2.18 0.00
N LYS A 105 -5.18 2.38 1.31
CA LYS A 105 -5.45 1.33 2.29
C LYS A 105 -6.96 1.27 2.53
N ASP A 106 -7.61 0.35 1.85
CA ASP A 106 -9.06 0.19 1.83
C ASP A 106 -9.42 -1.28 1.58
N PHE A 107 -10.67 -1.66 1.76
CA PHE A 107 -11.21 -2.99 1.47
C PHE A 107 -11.69 -3.02 0.02
N ILE A 108 -10.77 -3.33 -0.91
CA ILE A 108 -11.01 -3.30 -2.35
C ILE A 108 -11.46 -4.68 -2.84
N TYR A 109 -12.66 -4.75 -3.41
CA TYR A 109 -13.26 -5.98 -3.94
C TYR A 109 -14.03 -5.74 -5.26
N THR A 110 -14.01 -4.52 -5.81
CA THR A 110 -14.66 -4.20 -7.08
C THR A 110 -13.75 -3.46 -8.05
N PRO A 111 -13.94 -3.64 -9.39
CA PRO A 111 -13.21 -2.88 -10.41
C PRO A 111 -13.38 -1.35 -10.28
N PHE A 112 -14.56 -0.90 -9.83
CA PHE A 112 -14.82 0.52 -9.59
C PHE A 112 -13.85 1.10 -8.56
N GLN A 113 -13.59 0.39 -7.44
CA GLN A 113 -12.69 0.87 -6.41
C GLN A 113 -11.24 0.99 -6.90
N VAL A 114 -10.81 0.07 -7.80
CA VAL A 114 -9.48 0.13 -8.44
C VAL A 114 -9.36 1.38 -9.31
N ALA A 115 -10.32 1.61 -10.22
CA ALA A 115 -10.33 2.81 -11.06
C ALA A 115 -10.43 4.11 -10.24
N HIS A 116 -11.24 4.08 -9.17
CA HIS A 116 -11.38 5.22 -8.26
C HIS A 116 -10.08 5.53 -7.51
N ALA A 117 -9.29 4.50 -7.12
CA ALA A 117 -7.98 4.73 -6.51
C ALA A 117 -7.04 5.53 -7.44
N LYS A 118 -6.99 5.18 -8.72
CA LYS A 118 -6.23 5.94 -9.74
C LYS A 118 -6.71 7.37 -9.83
N PHE A 119 -8.03 7.58 -9.91
CA PHE A 119 -8.63 8.91 -9.99
C PHE A 119 -8.32 9.78 -8.76
N LEU A 120 -8.28 9.18 -7.56
CA LEU A 120 -7.92 9.87 -6.32
C LEU A 120 -6.44 10.28 -6.27
N GLY A 121 -5.58 9.70 -7.10
CA GLY A 121 -4.15 9.95 -7.12
C GLY A 121 -3.34 8.98 -6.26
N ALA A 122 -3.84 7.78 -6.02
CA ALA A 122 -3.06 6.69 -5.43
C ALA A 122 -1.98 6.20 -6.41
N SER A 123 -0.88 5.68 -5.88
CA SER A 123 0.18 4.96 -6.60
C SER A 123 -0.02 3.45 -6.52
N ALA A 124 -0.68 2.98 -5.46
CA ALA A 124 -0.91 1.57 -5.20
C ALA A 124 -2.27 1.34 -4.53
N ILE A 125 -2.74 0.11 -4.62
CA ILE A 125 -3.91 -0.40 -3.90
C ILE A 125 -3.55 -1.59 -3.03
N LEU A 126 -4.42 -1.87 -2.05
CA LEU A 126 -4.39 -3.07 -1.23
C LEU A 126 -5.36 -4.11 -1.78
N LEU A 127 -4.90 -5.35 -1.96
CA LEU A 127 -5.76 -6.52 -2.15
C LEU A 127 -5.53 -7.52 -1.02
N ILE A 128 -6.56 -7.77 -0.21
CA ILE A 128 -6.51 -8.71 0.92
C ILE A 128 -6.97 -10.08 0.42
N VAL A 129 -6.08 -11.05 0.38
CA VAL A 129 -6.34 -12.39 -0.21
C VAL A 129 -7.54 -13.07 0.44
N ARG A 130 -7.69 -12.93 1.75
CA ARG A 130 -8.82 -13.50 2.51
C ARG A 130 -10.19 -12.99 2.08
N MET A 131 -10.27 -11.77 1.57
CA MET A 131 -11.54 -11.13 1.17
C MET A 131 -12.00 -11.50 -0.23
N LEU A 132 -11.10 -12.04 -1.06
CA LEU A 132 -11.33 -12.25 -2.48
C LEU A 132 -11.27 -13.74 -2.81
N ASN A 133 -12.08 -14.20 -3.74
CA ASN A 133 -11.83 -15.48 -4.38
C ASN A 133 -10.68 -15.35 -5.41
N ASP A 134 -10.18 -16.45 -5.98
CA ASP A 134 -9.02 -16.43 -6.87
C ASP A 134 -9.29 -15.64 -8.17
N GLU A 135 -10.48 -15.73 -8.73
CA GLU A 135 -10.88 -15.00 -9.93
C GLU A 135 -10.92 -13.48 -9.68
N GLU A 136 -11.53 -13.06 -8.58
CA GLU A 136 -11.55 -11.65 -8.14
C GLU A 136 -10.15 -11.12 -7.93
N LEU A 137 -9.31 -11.87 -7.19
CA LEU A 137 -7.94 -11.48 -6.87
C LEU A 137 -7.12 -11.26 -8.15
N HIS A 138 -7.15 -12.21 -9.08
CA HIS A 138 -6.40 -12.10 -10.34
C HIS A 138 -6.95 -11.00 -11.25
N THR A 139 -8.27 -10.82 -11.29
CA THR A 139 -8.91 -9.80 -12.13
C THR A 139 -8.60 -8.40 -11.63
N LEU A 140 -8.72 -8.16 -10.32
CA LEU A 140 -8.44 -6.85 -9.72
C LEU A 140 -6.94 -6.52 -9.77
N HIS A 141 -6.07 -7.51 -9.56
CA HIS A 141 -4.62 -7.35 -9.68
C HIS A 141 -4.24 -6.91 -11.10
N ARG A 142 -4.71 -7.64 -12.12
CA ARG A 142 -4.47 -7.29 -13.53
C ARG A 142 -5.00 -5.91 -13.88
N LEU A 143 -6.24 -5.59 -13.48
CA LEU A 143 -6.83 -4.27 -13.73
C LEU A 143 -6.02 -3.13 -13.09
N ALA A 144 -5.48 -3.35 -11.90
CA ALA A 144 -4.63 -2.37 -11.26
C ALA A 144 -3.37 -2.09 -12.09
N HIS A 145 -2.70 -3.13 -12.59
CA HIS A 145 -1.53 -2.98 -13.47
C HIS A 145 -1.89 -2.28 -14.79
N GLU A 146 -3.02 -2.62 -15.42
CA GLU A 146 -3.52 -1.94 -16.62
C GLU A 146 -3.75 -0.43 -16.39
N LEU A 147 -4.11 -0.05 -15.16
CA LEU A 147 -4.27 1.34 -14.73
C LEU A 147 -2.97 1.96 -14.16
N GLU A 148 -1.83 1.30 -14.31
CA GLU A 148 -0.55 1.74 -13.77
C GLU A 148 -0.61 2.01 -12.25
N LEU A 149 -1.23 1.09 -11.52
CA LEU A 149 -1.22 1.04 -10.06
C LEU A 149 -0.41 -0.17 -9.61
N ASP A 150 0.48 0.03 -8.65
CA ASP A 150 1.11 -1.08 -7.93
C ASP A 150 0.08 -1.76 -7.01
N VAL A 151 0.31 -3.04 -6.66
CA VAL A 151 -0.60 -3.79 -5.81
C VAL A 151 0.15 -4.39 -4.63
N LEU A 152 -0.22 -3.99 -3.41
CA LEU A 152 0.17 -4.68 -2.18
C LEU A 152 -0.81 -5.84 -1.95
N VAL A 153 -0.34 -7.07 -2.17
CA VAL A 153 -1.13 -8.29 -1.92
C VAL A 153 -0.90 -8.72 -0.48
N GLU A 154 -1.92 -8.55 0.38
CA GLU A 154 -1.83 -8.83 1.81
C GLU A 154 -2.29 -10.25 2.13
N ILE A 155 -1.46 -10.97 2.92
CA ILE A 155 -1.73 -12.31 3.42
C ILE A 155 -1.55 -12.39 4.94
N HIS A 156 -2.18 -13.39 5.57
CA HIS A 156 -2.12 -13.62 7.03
C HIS A 156 -1.68 -15.03 7.41
N ASP A 157 -1.76 -15.98 6.48
CA ASP A 157 -1.42 -17.39 6.73
C ASP A 157 -0.90 -18.10 5.47
N LYS A 158 -0.50 -19.36 5.67
CA LYS A 158 0.08 -20.17 4.60
C LYS A 158 -0.91 -20.44 3.46
N SER A 159 -2.19 -20.62 3.75
CA SER A 159 -3.18 -20.90 2.70
C SER A 159 -3.40 -19.69 1.80
N GLU A 160 -3.39 -18.49 2.36
CA GLU A 160 -3.43 -17.23 1.62
C GLU A 160 -2.14 -17.01 0.81
N LEU A 161 -0.97 -17.36 1.37
CA LEU A 161 0.31 -17.34 0.66
C LEU A 161 0.27 -18.22 -0.59
N GLU A 162 -0.20 -19.48 -0.46
CA GLU A 162 -0.31 -20.41 -1.59
C GLU A 162 -1.22 -19.88 -2.72
N ARG A 163 -2.23 -19.09 -2.38
CA ARG A 163 -3.11 -18.40 -3.34
C ARG A 163 -2.39 -17.20 -3.98
N ALA A 164 -1.74 -16.37 -3.18
CA ALA A 164 -1.01 -15.19 -3.65
C ALA A 164 0.11 -15.57 -4.62
N LEU A 165 0.83 -16.67 -4.37
CA LEU A 165 1.91 -17.16 -5.23
C LEU A 165 1.46 -17.64 -6.62
N LYS A 166 0.15 -17.81 -6.86
CA LYS A 166 -0.43 -18.11 -8.18
C LYS A 166 -0.67 -16.87 -9.03
N ILE A 167 -0.53 -15.67 -8.46
CA ILE A 167 -0.69 -14.42 -9.20
C ILE A 167 0.48 -14.29 -10.19
N LEU A 168 0.14 -14.17 -11.49
CA LEU A 168 1.12 -13.83 -12.50
C LEU A 168 1.62 -12.41 -12.25
N ASP A 169 2.93 -12.22 -12.26
CA ASP A 169 3.57 -10.92 -12.02
C ASP A 169 3.26 -10.34 -10.62
N LEU A 170 3.28 -11.20 -9.59
CA LEU A 170 3.26 -10.76 -8.19
C LEU A 170 4.51 -9.90 -7.92
N GLN A 171 4.32 -8.65 -7.55
CA GLN A 171 5.42 -7.69 -7.37
C GLN A 171 5.64 -7.26 -5.93
N ILE A 172 4.57 -7.17 -5.13
CA ILE A 172 4.64 -6.74 -3.74
C ILE A 172 3.77 -7.66 -2.90
N LEU A 173 4.37 -8.34 -1.95
CA LEU A 173 3.69 -9.23 -1.00
C LEU A 173 3.77 -8.63 0.40
N GLY A 174 2.62 -8.43 1.04
CA GLY A 174 2.49 -8.01 2.42
C GLY A 174 2.16 -9.18 3.34
N ILE A 175 2.92 -9.37 4.39
CA ILE A 175 2.61 -10.33 5.45
C ILE A 175 2.12 -9.54 6.66
N ASN A 176 0.83 -9.67 6.97
CA ASN A 176 0.23 -9.00 8.10
C ASN A 176 0.33 -9.88 9.36
N ASN A 177 1.13 -9.43 10.32
CA ASN A 177 1.36 -10.11 11.60
C ASN A 177 0.15 -10.08 12.53
N ARG A 178 -0.90 -9.35 12.18
CA ARG A 178 -2.13 -9.27 12.96
C ARG A 178 -3.13 -10.32 12.51
N ASN A 179 -3.53 -11.19 13.43
CA ASN A 179 -4.64 -12.10 13.20
C ASN A 179 -5.96 -11.31 13.22
N LEU A 180 -6.69 -11.31 12.10
CA LEU A 180 -7.93 -10.51 11.96
C LEU A 180 -9.10 -11.04 12.78
N ASN A 181 -9.05 -12.30 13.26
CA ASN A 181 -10.11 -12.88 14.10
C ASN A 181 -9.91 -12.55 15.58
N THR A 182 -8.65 -12.59 16.07
CA THR A 182 -8.32 -12.40 17.49
C THR A 182 -7.74 -11.02 17.80
N PHE A 183 -7.35 -10.27 16.77
CA PHE A 183 -6.57 -9.02 16.84
C PHE A 183 -5.20 -9.15 17.52
N ASN A 184 -4.77 -10.35 17.87
CA ASN A 184 -3.42 -10.59 18.37
C ASN A 184 -2.40 -10.34 17.25
N THR A 185 -1.25 -9.79 17.62
CA THR A 185 -0.17 -9.47 16.69
C THR A 185 1.09 -10.19 17.13
N ASP A 186 1.71 -10.96 16.22
CA ASP A 186 2.98 -11.65 16.45
C ASP A 186 3.90 -11.43 15.25
N ILE A 187 4.96 -10.64 15.42
CA ILE A 187 5.93 -10.32 14.36
C ILE A 187 6.66 -11.55 13.81
N LYS A 188 6.65 -12.67 14.52
CA LYS A 188 7.22 -13.95 14.07
C LYS A 188 6.47 -14.55 12.87
N THR A 189 5.18 -14.18 12.68
CA THR A 189 4.37 -14.63 11.55
C THR A 189 5.09 -14.38 10.21
N THR A 190 5.70 -13.21 10.05
CA THR A 190 6.50 -12.91 8.85
C THR A 190 7.63 -13.90 8.67
N GLY A 191 8.45 -14.15 9.71
CA GLY A 191 9.57 -15.09 9.63
C GLY A 191 9.17 -16.56 9.42
N GLU A 192 7.95 -16.92 9.84
CA GLU A 192 7.40 -18.25 9.60
C GLU A 192 6.95 -18.42 8.16
N LEU A 193 6.26 -17.42 7.59
CA LEU A 193 5.69 -17.50 6.25
C LEU A 193 6.74 -17.34 5.14
N ILE A 194 7.78 -16.55 5.34
CA ILE A 194 8.91 -16.41 4.39
C ILE A 194 9.49 -17.76 4.00
N LYS A 195 9.58 -18.71 4.91
CA LYS A 195 10.16 -20.06 4.69
C LYS A 195 9.43 -20.86 3.61
N PHE A 196 8.19 -20.49 3.29
CA PHE A 196 7.38 -21.15 2.28
C PHE A 196 7.37 -20.40 0.93
N ILE A 197 8.06 -19.26 0.82
CA ILE A 197 8.20 -18.52 -0.44
C ILE A 197 9.42 -19.09 -1.19
N PRO A 198 9.24 -19.54 -2.45
CA PRO A 198 10.35 -19.96 -3.28
C PRO A 198 11.42 -18.86 -3.43
N GLU A 199 12.69 -19.21 -3.34
CA GLU A 199 13.80 -18.24 -3.35
C GLU A 199 13.81 -17.38 -4.64
N GLU A 200 13.46 -17.98 -5.77
CA GLU A 200 13.32 -17.28 -7.05
C GLU A 200 12.23 -16.20 -7.05
N ILE A 201 11.12 -16.44 -6.33
CA ILE A 201 10.05 -15.43 -6.17
C ILE A 201 10.53 -14.36 -5.21
N LEU A 202 11.08 -14.75 -4.07
CA LEU A 202 11.53 -13.84 -3.02
C LEU A 202 12.55 -12.80 -3.54
N LYS A 203 13.42 -13.18 -4.47
CA LYS A 203 14.38 -12.26 -5.11
C LYS A 203 13.75 -11.22 -6.03
N ASN A 204 12.54 -11.48 -6.52
CA ASN A 204 11.89 -10.65 -7.53
C ASN A 204 10.75 -9.78 -7.00
N ILE A 205 10.21 -10.09 -5.83
CA ILE A 205 9.16 -9.32 -5.17
C ILE A 205 9.74 -8.28 -4.21
N VAL A 206 8.91 -7.33 -3.81
CA VAL A 206 9.09 -6.51 -2.60
C VAL A 206 8.34 -7.20 -1.47
N LEU A 207 9.02 -7.50 -0.38
CA LEU A 207 8.43 -8.10 0.80
C LEU A 207 8.17 -7.04 1.87
N VAL A 208 6.90 -6.91 2.25
CA VAL A 208 6.43 -5.98 3.28
C VAL A 208 5.99 -6.75 4.50
N SER A 209 6.45 -6.35 5.69
CA SER A 209 5.90 -6.86 6.95
C SER A 209 5.01 -5.80 7.61
N GLU A 210 3.81 -6.20 8.00
CA GLU A 210 2.79 -5.27 8.48
C GLU A 210 2.39 -5.58 9.92
N SER A 211 2.16 -4.56 10.72
CA SER A 211 1.71 -4.63 12.10
C SER A 211 2.75 -5.16 13.11
N GLY A 212 2.76 -4.58 14.30
CA GLY A 212 3.47 -5.12 15.47
C GLY A 212 4.84 -4.53 15.75
N PHE A 213 5.37 -3.66 14.92
CA PHE A 213 6.69 -3.04 15.11
C PHE A 213 6.59 -1.82 16.01
N LEU A 214 7.07 -1.95 17.25
CA LEU A 214 6.95 -0.94 18.31
C LEU A 214 8.30 -0.54 18.91
N SER A 215 9.36 -1.32 18.69
CA SER A 215 10.66 -1.14 19.30
C SER A 215 11.81 -1.27 18.30
N LYS A 216 13.01 -0.80 18.69
CA LYS A 216 14.23 -0.98 17.91
C LYS A 216 14.60 -2.46 17.70
N ASP A 217 14.26 -3.32 18.64
CA ASP A 217 14.54 -4.76 18.52
C ASP A 217 13.61 -5.42 17.50
N ASP A 218 12.36 -4.94 17.38
CA ASP A 218 11.44 -5.40 16.32
C ASP A 218 11.99 -5.02 14.93
N PHE A 219 12.56 -3.82 14.78
CA PHE A 219 13.19 -3.39 13.53
C PHE A 219 14.40 -4.26 13.16
N LYS A 220 15.30 -4.52 14.13
CA LYS A 220 16.43 -5.44 13.90
C LYS A 220 15.97 -6.84 13.53
N TYR A 221 14.87 -7.30 14.14
CA TYR A 221 14.29 -8.59 13.76
C TYR A 221 13.85 -8.59 12.29
N ALA A 222 13.17 -7.53 11.84
CA ALA A 222 12.74 -7.39 10.45
C ALA A 222 13.94 -7.31 9.48
N GLU A 223 14.97 -6.54 9.82
CA GLU A 223 16.22 -6.45 9.03
C GLU A 223 16.87 -7.83 8.88
N ASN A 224 16.92 -8.64 9.93
CA ASN A 224 17.48 -10.01 9.89
C ASN A 224 16.63 -10.97 9.02
N LEU A 225 15.37 -10.66 8.77
CA LEU A 225 14.50 -11.41 7.85
C LEU A 225 14.64 -10.96 6.40
N ASN A 226 15.44 -9.92 6.12
CA ASN A 226 15.60 -9.30 4.80
C ASN A 226 14.25 -8.87 4.18
N VAL A 227 13.33 -8.32 4.98
CA VAL A 227 12.15 -7.65 4.45
C VAL A 227 12.53 -6.29 3.89
N ASP A 228 11.91 -5.88 2.79
CA ASP A 228 12.21 -4.60 2.12
C ASP A 228 11.56 -3.41 2.84
N ALA A 229 10.37 -3.63 3.43
CA ALA A 229 9.64 -2.56 4.08
C ALA A 229 8.79 -3.00 5.27
N LEU A 230 8.53 -2.05 6.17
CA LEU A 230 7.59 -2.18 7.28
C LEU A 230 6.41 -1.22 7.11
N LEU A 231 5.18 -1.73 7.21
CA LEU A 231 4.00 -0.90 7.29
C LEU A 231 3.67 -0.61 8.75
N ILE A 232 3.83 0.65 9.14
CA ILE A 232 3.73 1.10 10.52
C ILE A 232 2.75 2.27 10.63
N GLY A 233 1.79 2.14 11.51
CA GLY A 233 0.82 3.20 11.81
C GLY A 233 0.87 3.65 13.26
N GLU A 234 0.53 2.75 14.20
CA GLU A 234 0.35 3.12 15.61
C GLU A 234 1.60 3.73 16.24
N ALA A 235 2.76 3.14 16.04
CA ALA A 235 4.00 3.60 16.64
C ALA A 235 4.42 4.96 16.09
N LEU A 236 4.22 5.21 14.79
CA LEU A 236 4.47 6.51 14.17
C LEU A 236 3.49 7.58 14.64
N MET A 237 2.20 7.27 14.71
CA MET A 237 1.17 8.19 15.17
C MET A 237 1.35 8.61 16.63
N LYS A 238 1.96 7.75 17.45
CA LYS A 238 2.27 8.01 18.86
C LYS A 238 3.66 8.58 19.11
N GLY A 239 4.47 8.79 18.06
CA GLY A 239 5.85 9.26 18.21
C GLY A 239 6.75 8.30 18.98
N LEU A 240 6.49 7.00 18.91
CA LEU A 240 7.29 5.96 19.59
C LEU A 240 8.56 5.58 18.80
N ILE A 241 8.59 5.93 17.51
CA ILE A 241 9.65 5.62 16.56
C ILE A 241 9.98 6.93 15.82
N PHE A 242 11.01 7.58 16.08
CA PHE A 242 11.57 8.86 15.68
C PHE A 242 11.63 9.89 16.81
#